data_9240b2781ff9ddbb0ed8a1b9e8fe079d
#
_entry.id   9240b2781ff9ddbb0ed8a1b9e8fe079d
#
_cell.length_a   1.000
_cell.length_b   1.000
_cell.length_c   1.000
_cell.angle_alpha   90.00
_cell.angle_beta   90.00
_cell.angle_gamma   90.00
#
_symmetry.space_group_name_H-M   'P 1'
#
loop_
_entity.id
_entity.type
_entity.pdbx_description
1 polymer ?
#
loop_
_entity_poly.entity_id
_entity_poly.type
_entity_poly.pdbx_seq_one_letter_code
_entity_poly.pdbx_strand_id
1 'polypeptide(L)'
;MEFTPKQIVNELDRFIIGQDEAKKAVAIALRNRYRRSMLPEELREEITPKNIIMKGPTGVGKTEIARRLAKLVKAPFVKVEATKFTEVGYVGRDVESIVRDLVEAAIRLVREEKYKEVQPKVQDTVETKLVNLILPLRKQAGRDEPDIALKEEILQELRKGNLDKLQISVEAVDEPKNMQIDVGQGQEINIGSIFGNFMPKKKNCLLYTSPSPRDRS
;
A
#
# COMPACT_ATOMS: atom_id res chain seq x y z
N MET A 1 -18.48 -2.31 7.71
CA MET A 1 -18.80 -1.48 6.54
C MET A 1 -20.30 -1.22 6.49
N GLU A 2 -20.73 0.03 6.65
CA GLU A 2 -22.15 0.38 6.84
C GLU A 2 -22.79 1.06 5.61
N PHE A 3 -22.24 0.89 4.41
CA PHE A 3 -22.87 1.48 3.24
C PHE A 3 -24.20 0.81 2.90
N THR A 4 -25.24 1.62 2.76
CA THR A 4 -26.51 1.17 2.20
C THR A 4 -26.38 0.97 0.68
N PRO A 5 -27.23 0.13 0.03
CA PRO A 5 -27.19 -0.01 -1.42
C PRO A 5 -27.32 1.32 -2.18
N LYS A 6 -28.10 2.26 -1.68
CA LYS A 6 -28.20 3.62 -2.27
C LYS A 6 -26.90 4.39 -2.23
N GLN A 7 -26.18 4.35 -1.11
CA GLN A 7 -24.87 4.99 -0.99
C GLN A 7 -23.84 4.36 -1.91
N ILE A 8 -23.85 3.04 -2.06
CA ILE A 8 -22.97 2.32 -3.00
C ILE A 8 -23.24 2.78 -4.42
N VAL A 9 -24.52 2.87 -4.85
CA VAL A 9 -24.89 3.36 -6.18
C VAL A 9 -24.41 4.79 -6.38
N ASN A 10 -24.65 5.69 -5.42
CA ASN A 10 -24.21 7.08 -5.51
C ASN A 10 -22.68 7.21 -5.67
N GLU A 11 -21.90 6.37 -4.97
CA GLU A 11 -20.44 6.37 -5.13
C GLU A 11 -20.02 5.83 -6.51
N LEU A 12 -20.73 4.85 -7.05
CA LEU A 12 -20.48 4.34 -8.41
C LEU A 12 -20.86 5.38 -9.48
N ASP A 13 -21.92 6.15 -9.27
CA ASP A 13 -22.40 7.19 -10.20
C ASP A 13 -21.36 8.29 -10.45
N ARG A 14 -20.46 8.52 -9.49
CA ARG A 14 -19.35 9.48 -9.65
C ARG A 14 -18.35 9.09 -10.75
N PHE A 15 -18.29 7.80 -11.11
CA PHE A 15 -17.28 7.27 -12.01
C PHE A 15 -17.84 6.52 -13.22
N ILE A 16 -19.10 6.08 -13.14
CA ILE A 16 -19.75 5.22 -14.15
C ILE A 16 -21.03 5.89 -14.59
N ILE A 17 -21.05 6.29 -15.85
CA ILE A 17 -22.23 6.91 -16.45
C ILE A 17 -23.19 5.84 -16.93
N GLY A 18 -24.48 5.96 -16.61
CA GLY A 18 -25.48 4.96 -16.93
C GLY A 18 -25.33 3.65 -16.17
N GLN A 19 -25.80 2.55 -16.73
CA GLN A 19 -25.74 1.18 -16.13
C GLN A 19 -26.45 1.07 -14.78
N ASP A 20 -27.56 1.76 -14.58
CA ASP A 20 -28.23 1.89 -13.29
C ASP A 20 -28.71 0.57 -12.71
N GLU A 21 -29.22 -0.34 -13.58
CA GLU A 21 -29.64 -1.67 -13.14
C GLU A 21 -28.45 -2.52 -12.68
N ALA A 22 -27.33 -2.47 -13.42
CA ALA A 22 -26.12 -3.18 -13.04
C ALA A 22 -25.54 -2.64 -11.71
N LYS A 23 -25.49 -1.32 -11.54
CA LYS A 23 -25.05 -0.67 -10.28
C LYS A 23 -25.92 -1.09 -9.10
N LYS A 24 -27.25 -1.10 -9.26
CA LYS A 24 -28.17 -1.58 -8.22
C LYS A 24 -27.96 -3.04 -7.88
N ALA A 25 -27.84 -3.91 -8.90
CA ALA A 25 -27.63 -5.34 -8.70
C ALA A 25 -26.33 -5.64 -7.92
N VAL A 26 -25.22 -5.01 -8.29
CA VAL A 26 -23.94 -5.21 -7.60
C VAL A 26 -23.96 -4.60 -6.19
N ALA A 27 -24.64 -3.47 -5.98
CA ALA A 27 -24.79 -2.87 -4.66
C ALA A 27 -25.58 -3.77 -3.71
N ILE A 28 -26.67 -4.40 -4.18
CA ILE A 28 -27.46 -5.36 -3.41
C ILE A 28 -26.62 -6.61 -3.10
N ALA A 29 -25.91 -7.15 -4.09
CA ALA A 29 -25.07 -8.33 -3.90
C ALA A 29 -23.95 -8.07 -2.85
N LEU A 30 -23.30 -6.91 -2.91
CA LEU A 30 -22.31 -6.50 -1.93
C LEU A 30 -22.91 -6.39 -0.52
N ARG A 31 -24.10 -5.79 -0.39
CA ARG A 31 -24.80 -5.68 0.89
C ARG A 31 -25.19 -7.04 1.45
N ASN A 32 -25.64 -7.96 0.61
CA ASN A 32 -25.98 -9.33 1.02
C ASN A 32 -24.72 -10.08 1.51
N ARG A 33 -23.59 -9.89 0.84
CA ARG A 33 -22.31 -10.46 1.28
C ARG A 33 -21.90 -9.92 2.66
N TYR A 34 -22.08 -8.63 2.90
CA TYR A 34 -21.84 -8.04 4.21
C TYR A 34 -22.80 -8.60 5.28
N ARG A 35 -24.09 -8.70 4.99
CA ARG A 35 -25.07 -9.30 5.92
C ARG A 35 -24.70 -10.74 6.27
N ARG A 36 -24.25 -11.51 5.28
CA ARG A 36 -23.76 -12.87 5.50
C ARG A 36 -22.56 -12.91 6.45
N SER A 37 -21.63 -11.98 6.35
CA SER A 37 -20.45 -11.93 7.25
C SER A 37 -20.81 -11.62 8.70
N MET A 38 -22.01 -11.09 8.97
CA MET A 38 -22.51 -10.79 10.32
C MET A 38 -23.29 -11.97 10.95
N LEU A 39 -23.53 -13.03 10.20
CA LEU A 39 -24.21 -14.22 10.71
C LEU A 39 -23.26 -15.09 11.54
N PRO A 40 -23.78 -15.82 12.53
CA PRO A 40 -23.07 -16.88 13.22
C PRO A 40 -22.50 -17.91 12.22
N GLU A 41 -21.46 -18.60 12.61
CA GLU A 41 -20.72 -19.50 11.72
C GLU A 41 -21.60 -20.60 11.13
N GLU A 42 -22.46 -21.21 11.94
CA GLU A 42 -23.41 -22.24 11.56
C GLU A 42 -24.33 -21.80 10.40
N LEU A 43 -24.95 -20.62 10.53
CA LEU A 43 -25.81 -20.06 9.47
C LEU A 43 -25.02 -19.55 8.25
N ARG A 44 -23.77 -19.13 8.48
CA ARG A 44 -22.91 -18.64 7.40
C ARG A 44 -22.46 -19.76 6.45
N GLU A 45 -22.32 -20.98 6.94
CA GLU A 45 -21.97 -22.15 6.11
C GLU A 45 -23.14 -22.58 5.22
N GLU A 46 -24.36 -22.49 5.70
CA GLU A 46 -25.56 -22.80 4.92
C GLU A 46 -25.81 -21.81 3.75
N ILE A 47 -25.40 -20.54 3.94
CA ILE A 47 -25.63 -19.48 2.94
C ILE A 47 -24.41 -19.34 2.05
N THR A 48 -24.40 -19.99 0.91
CA THR A 48 -23.31 -19.86 -0.09
C THR A 48 -23.28 -18.46 -0.69
N PRO A 49 -22.10 -17.78 -0.72
CA PRO A 49 -21.99 -16.49 -1.38
C PRO A 49 -22.15 -16.65 -2.88
N LYS A 50 -23.01 -15.84 -3.49
CA LYS A 50 -23.25 -15.88 -4.95
C LYS A 50 -22.18 -15.08 -5.68
N ASN A 51 -21.64 -15.64 -6.74
CA ASN A 51 -20.76 -14.95 -7.66
C ASN A 51 -21.59 -14.07 -8.61
N ILE A 52 -20.97 -12.96 -9.05
CA ILE A 52 -21.62 -12.01 -9.98
C ILE A 52 -21.05 -12.24 -11.37
N ILE A 53 -21.91 -12.52 -12.35
CA ILE A 53 -21.55 -12.60 -13.76
C ILE A 53 -22.00 -11.29 -14.42
N MET A 54 -21.05 -10.59 -15.05
CA MET A 54 -21.32 -9.37 -15.82
C MET A 54 -21.17 -9.67 -17.31
N LYS A 55 -22.25 -9.58 -18.07
CA LYS A 55 -22.27 -9.78 -19.52
C LYS A 55 -22.58 -8.47 -20.24
N GLY A 56 -21.94 -8.24 -21.37
CA GLY A 56 -22.16 -7.05 -22.20
C GLY A 56 -20.96 -6.76 -23.11
N PRO A 57 -21.07 -5.81 -24.05
CA PRO A 57 -20.02 -5.45 -24.98
C PRO A 57 -18.77 -4.88 -24.26
N THR A 58 -17.67 -4.76 -25.00
CA THR A 58 -16.44 -4.18 -24.49
C THR A 58 -16.63 -2.68 -24.24
N GLY A 59 -15.98 -2.12 -23.23
CA GLY A 59 -16.00 -0.67 -22.97
C GLY A 59 -17.16 -0.15 -22.12
N VAL A 60 -18.17 -0.96 -21.80
CA VAL A 60 -19.36 -0.53 -21.01
C VAL A 60 -19.11 -0.40 -19.49
N GLY A 61 -17.88 -0.49 -19.02
CA GLY A 61 -17.56 -0.26 -17.61
C GLY A 61 -17.58 -1.48 -16.69
N LYS A 62 -17.77 -2.73 -17.19
CA LYS A 62 -17.83 -3.95 -16.34
C LYS A 62 -16.67 -4.06 -15.35
N THR A 63 -15.45 -3.96 -15.83
CA THR A 63 -14.24 -4.04 -14.99
C THR A 63 -14.12 -2.85 -14.04
N GLU A 64 -14.56 -1.66 -14.47
CA GLU A 64 -14.50 -0.46 -13.64
C GLU A 64 -15.49 -0.55 -12.48
N ILE A 65 -16.70 -1.09 -12.69
CA ILE A 65 -17.65 -1.38 -11.61
C ILE A 65 -16.98 -2.26 -10.55
N ALA A 66 -16.36 -3.37 -10.94
CA ALA A 66 -15.71 -4.30 -10.02
C ALA A 66 -14.54 -3.63 -9.25
N ARG A 67 -13.70 -2.85 -9.96
CA ARG A 67 -12.59 -2.12 -9.36
C ARG A 67 -13.05 -1.09 -8.34
N ARG A 68 -14.09 -0.31 -8.67
CA ARG A 68 -14.64 0.70 -7.76
C ARG A 68 -15.30 0.08 -6.54
N LEU A 69 -16.02 -1.02 -6.71
CA LEU A 69 -16.55 -1.78 -5.58
C LEU A 69 -15.44 -2.26 -4.64
N ALA A 70 -14.36 -2.84 -5.18
CA ALA A 70 -13.24 -3.29 -4.37
C ALA A 70 -12.60 -2.12 -3.58
N LYS A 71 -12.41 -0.96 -4.23
CA LYS A 71 -11.91 0.25 -3.54
C LYS A 71 -12.84 0.73 -2.43
N LEU A 72 -14.14 0.74 -2.69
CA LEU A 72 -15.15 1.18 -1.73
C LEU A 72 -15.13 0.33 -0.45
N VAL A 73 -14.95 -0.98 -0.61
CA VAL A 73 -14.92 -1.93 0.52
C VAL A 73 -13.51 -2.16 1.07
N LYS A 74 -12.51 -1.48 0.51
CA LYS A 74 -11.09 -1.68 0.85
C LYS A 74 -10.68 -3.15 0.74
N ALA A 75 -11.13 -3.82 -0.32
CA ALA A 75 -10.77 -5.20 -0.62
C ALA A 75 -9.68 -5.26 -1.68
N PRO A 76 -8.79 -6.26 -1.62
CA PRO A 76 -7.81 -6.48 -2.67
C PRO A 76 -8.52 -6.80 -3.99
N PHE A 77 -7.95 -6.32 -5.10
CA PHE A 77 -8.50 -6.51 -6.44
C PHE A 77 -7.39 -6.93 -7.42
N VAL A 78 -7.64 -8.04 -8.11
CA VAL A 78 -6.80 -8.54 -9.19
C VAL A 78 -7.66 -8.75 -10.42
N LYS A 79 -7.21 -8.24 -11.56
CA LYS A 79 -7.80 -8.50 -12.87
C LYS A 79 -6.97 -9.56 -13.59
N VAL A 80 -7.59 -10.67 -13.95
CA VAL A 80 -6.96 -11.74 -14.70
C VAL A 80 -7.69 -11.98 -16.02
N GLU A 81 -6.95 -12.45 -17.03
CA GLU A 81 -7.48 -12.90 -18.30
C GLU A 81 -7.49 -14.42 -18.31
N ALA A 82 -8.66 -15.04 -18.32
CA ALA A 82 -8.79 -16.49 -18.20
C ALA A 82 -8.01 -17.27 -19.28
N THR A 83 -7.88 -16.69 -20.48
CA THR A 83 -7.14 -17.30 -21.61
C THR A 83 -5.62 -17.42 -21.37
N LYS A 84 -5.08 -16.74 -20.36
CA LYS A 84 -3.65 -16.82 -20.00
C LYS A 84 -3.33 -17.93 -19.02
N PHE A 85 -4.36 -18.57 -18.49
CA PHE A 85 -4.22 -19.65 -17.51
C PHE A 85 -4.52 -20.99 -18.17
N THR A 86 -3.68 -21.97 -17.90
CA THR A 86 -3.82 -23.33 -18.39
C THR A 86 -3.79 -24.32 -17.24
N GLU A 87 -4.30 -25.52 -17.48
CA GLU A 87 -4.15 -26.62 -16.53
C GLU A 87 -2.66 -27.02 -16.37
N VAL A 88 -2.34 -27.59 -15.23
CA VAL A 88 -0.98 -28.02 -14.87
C VAL A 88 -0.38 -28.88 -15.98
N GLY A 89 0.78 -28.46 -16.51
CA GLY A 89 1.52 -29.20 -17.55
C GLY A 89 1.43 -28.61 -18.96
N TYR A 90 0.62 -27.58 -19.20
CA TYR A 90 0.56 -26.86 -20.48
C TYR A 90 1.28 -25.50 -20.40
N VAL A 91 1.64 -24.96 -21.55
CA VAL A 91 2.29 -23.62 -21.64
C VAL A 91 1.32 -22.53 -21.24
N GLY A 92 1.48 -21.96 -20.04
CA GLY A 92 0.62 -20.89 -19.50
C GLY A 92 0.95 -20.63 -18.02
N ARG A 93 0.30 -19.60 -17.46
CA ARG A 93 0.40 -19.34 -16.00
C ARG A 93 -0.47 -20.33 -15.25
N ASP A 94 0.05 -20.82 -14.14
CA ASP A 94 -0.69 -21.66 -13.20
C ASP A 94 -1.87 -20.89 -12.58
N VAL A 95 -3.01 -21.55 -12.46
CA VAL A 95 -4.23 -20.98 -11.83
C VAL A 95 -3.98 -20.57 -10.37
N GLU A 96 -3.13 -21.28 -9.66
CA GLU A 96 -2.74 -20.96 -8.28
C GLU A 96 -2.05 -19.58 -8.18
N SER A 97 -1.40 -19.13 -9.24
CA SER A 97 -0.77 -17.80 -9.28
C SER A 97 -1.78 -16.66 -9.09
N ILE A 98 -3.06 -16.87 -9.39
CA ILE A 98 -4.13 -15.89 -9.14
C ILE A 98 -4.28 -15.60 -7.64
N VAL A 99 -4.19 -16.65 -6.83
CA VAL A 99 -4.29 -16.52 -5.37
C VAL A 99 -3.05 -15.82 -4.82
N ARG A 100 -1.85 -16.12 -5.34
CA ARG A 100 -0.61 -15.41 -4.96
C ARG A 100 -0.71 -13.92 -5.30
N ASP A 101 -1.11 -13.57 -6.52
CA ASP A 101 -1.32 -12.19 -6.95
C ASP A 101 -2.34 -11.46 -6.04
N LEU A 102 -3.40 -12.16 -5.61
CA LEU A 102 -4.41 -11.61 -4.71
C LEU A 102 -3.85 -11.37 -3.29
N VAL A 103 -3.06 -12.30 -2.77
CA VAL A 103 -2.40 -12.15 -1.46
C VAL A 103 -1.40 -10.98 -1.49
N GLU A 104 -0.60 -10.86 -2.56
CA GLU A 104 0.30 -9.72 -2.70
C GLU A 104 -0.46 -8.38 -2.77
N ALA A 105 -1.57 -8.33 -3.50
CA ALA A 105 -2.43 -7.14 -3.55
C ALA A 105 -3.00 -6.80 -2.17
N ALA A 106 -3.38 -7.81 -1.37
CA ALA A 106 -3.87 -7.64 0.00
C ALA A 106 -2.78 -7.10 0.92
N ILE A 107 -1.57 -7.68 0.87
CA ILE A 107 -0.42 -7.22 1.67
C ILE A 107 -0.08 -5.77 1.34
N ARG A 108 -0.07 -5.41 0.06
CA ARG A 108 0.20 -4.04 -0.40
C ARG A 108 -0.84 -3.06 0.15
N LEU A 109 -2.12 -3.41 0.06
CA LEU A 109 -3.22 -2.58 0.56
C LEU A 109 -3.12 -2.34 2.07
N VAL A 110 -2.88 -3.39 2.86
CA VAL A 110 -2.71 -3.27 4.32
C VAL A 110 -1.47 -2.47 4.67
N ARG A 111 -0.37 -2.67 3.94
CA ARG A 111 0.87 -1.91 4.13
C ARG A 111 0.66 -0.42 3.87
N GLU A 112 -0.03 -0.04 2.80
CA GLU A 112 -0.37 1.36 2.50
C GLU A 112 -1.26 1.98 3.59
N GLU A 113 -2.23 1.24 4.12
CA GLU A 113 -3.06 1.70 5.23
C GLU A 113 -2.21 1.94 6.49
N LYS A 114 -1.34 1.00 6.83
CA LYS A 114 -0.43 1.13 7.98
C LYS A 114 0.57 2.26 7.83
N TYR A 115 1.11 2.47 6.65
CA TYR A 115 1.97 3.63 6.38
C TYR A 115 1.24 4.95 6.63
N LYS A 116 0.01 5.09 6.17
CA LYS A 116 -0.80 6.30 6.42
C LYS A 116 -1.09 6.53 7.90
N GLU A 117 -1.32 5.47 8.68
CA GLU A 117 -1.53 5.56 10.12
C GLU A 117 -0.26 6.00 10.89
N VAL A 118 0.89 5.54 10.43
CA VAL A 118 2.18 5.81 11.09
C VAL A 118 2.80 7.13 10.64
N GLN A 119 2.47 7.60 9.43
CA GLN A 119 3.07 8.80 8.82
C GLN A 119 3.11 10.04 9.74
N PRO A 120 2.04 10.43 10.46
CA PRO A 120 2.11 11.58 11.36
C PRO A 120 3.10 11.39 12.52
N LYS A 121 3.22 10.17 13.06
CA LYS A 121 4.18 9.84 14.12
C LYS A 121 5.62 9.82 13.62
N VAL A 122 5.80 9.39 12.37
CA VAL A 122 7.11 9.36 11.71
C VAL A 122 7.62 10.79 11.52
N GLN A 123 6.75 11.72 11.17
CA GLN A 123 7.14 13.11 10.92
C GLN A 123 7.80 13.76 12.15
N ASP A 124 7.22 13.61 13.33
CA ASP A 124 7.79 14.11 14.59
C ASP A 124 9.16 13.46 14.88
N THR A 125 9.27 12.16 14.62
CA THR A 125 10.54 11.43 14.82
C THR A 125 11.61 11.88 13.83
N VAL A 126 11.24 12.13 12.57
CA VAL A 126 12.15 12.63 11.53
C VAL A 126 12.61 14.03 11.87
N GLU A 127 11.70 14.95 12.24
CA GLU A 127 12.05 16.31 12.67
C GLU A 127 13.06 16.27 13.83
N THR A 128 12.81 15.45 14.84
CA THR A 128 13.71 15.28 15.99
C THR A 128 15.10 14.75 15.56
N LYS A 129 15.14 13.76 14.67
CA LYS A 129 16.41 13.22 14.15
C LYS A 129 17.18 14.26 13.33
N LEU A 130 16.50 15.01 12.47
CA LEU A 130 17.10 16.07 11.66
C LEU A 130 17.68 17.17 12.55
N VAL A 131 16.93 17.63 13.55
CA VAL A 131 17.41 18.61 14.52
C VAL A 131 18.69 18.13 15.22
N ASN A 132 18.72 16.87 15.66
CA ASN A 132 19.90 16.30 16.32
C ASN A 132 21.12 16.16 15.40
N LEU A 133 20.92 15.98 14.09
CA LEU A 133 22.00 15.92 13.09
C LEU A 133 22.52 17.31 12.71
N ILE A 134 21.65 18.32 12.67
CA ILE A 134 21.99 19.69 12.29
C ILE A 134 22.65 20.47 13.47
N LEU A 135 22.21 20.15 14.68
CA LEU A 135 22.73 20.85 15.91
C LEU A 135 24.25 20.89 16.01
N PRO A 136 25.01 19.79 15.86
CA PRO A 136 26.48 19.83 15.93
C PRO A 136 27.10 20.65 14.81
N LEU A 137 26.48 20.67 13.60
CA LEU A 137 26.96 21.48 12.48
C LEU A 137 26.84 22.97 12.75
N ARG A 138 25.76 23.40 13.41
CA ARG A 138 25.56 24.80 13.83
C ARG A 138 26.52 25.23 14.94
N LYS A 139 26.83 24.37 15.92
CA LYS A 139 27.80 24.62 16.98
C LYS A 139 29.21 24.77 16.44
N GLN A 140 29.63 23.96 15.48
CA GLN A 140 30.90 24.07 14.80
C GLN A 140 31.05 25.40 14.02
N ALA A 141 29.93 25.99 13.60
CA ALA A 141 29.88 27.29 12.93
C ALA A 141 29.97 28.50 13.89
N GLY A 142 30.29 28.29 15.20
CA GLY A 142 30.58 29.35 16.16
C GLY A 142 29.36 29.97 16.87
N ARG A 143 28.25 29.25 16.92
CA ARG A 143 27.07 29.67 17.72
C ARG A 143 27.08 28.99 19.09
N ASP A 144 27.38 29.76 20.13
CA ASP A 144 27.42 29.32 21.54
C ASP A 144 26.07 29.54 22.28
N GLU A 145 24.96 29.39 21.58
CA GLU A 145 23.62 29.50 22.17
C GLU A 145 23.22 28.25 22.96
N PRO A 146 22.28 28.36 23.94
CA PRO A 146 21.78 27.20 24.67
C PRO A 146 21.14 26.16 23.71
N ASP A 147 21.43 24.89 23.92
CA ASP A 147 20.96 23.80 23.07
C ASP A 147 19.46 23.78 22.82
N ILE A 148 18.66 24.25 23.76
CA ILE A 148 17.20 24.29 23.67
C ILE A 148 16.78 25.37 22.67
N ALA A 149 17.31 26.58 22.76
CA ALA A 149 16.97 27.67 21.84
C ALA A 149 17.40 27.34 20.40
N LEU A 150 18.57 26.77 20.24
CA LEU A 150 19.11 26.37 18.93
C LEU A 150 18.26 25.24 18.29
N LYS A 151 17.76 24.29 19.07
CA LYS A 151 16.86 23.23 18.60
C LYS A 151 15.53 23.79 18.12
N GLU A 152 14.95 24.74 18.84
CA GLU A 152 13.68 25.38 18.45
C GLU A 152 13.87 26.22 17.18
N GLU A 153 14.97 26.94 17.04
CA GLU A 153 15.30 27.69 15.83
C GLU A 153 15.42 26.75 14.61
N ILE A 154 16.20 25.68 14.73
CA ILE A 154 16.37 24.68 13.66
C ILE A 154 15.03 24.06 13.27
N LEU A 155 14.17 23.75 14.22
CA LEU A 155 12.85 23.17 13.99
C LEU A 155 11.95 24.14 13.22
N GLN A 156 11.98 25.44 13.58
CA GLN A 156 11.23 26.46 12.85
C GLN A 156 11.76 26.66 11.43
N GLU A 157 13.07 26.64 11.23
CA GLU A 157 13.68 26.75 9.90
C GLU A 157 13.36 25.53 9.01
N LEU A 158 13.34 24.32 9.58
CA LEU A 158 12.90 23.10 8.90
C LEU A 158 11.46 23.21 8.44
N ARG A 159 10.56 23.65 9.31
CA ARG A 159 9.13 23.82 8.98
C ARG A 159 8.87 24.94 7.97
N LYS A 160 9.73 25.96 7.92
CA LYS A 160 9.68 27.04 6.91
C LYS A 160 10.33 26.66 5.57
N GLY A 161 11.00 25.49 5.49
CA GLY A 161 11.71 25.05 4.29
C GLY A 161 13.03 25.77 4.01
N ASN A 162 13.55 26.56 4.96
CA ASN A 162 14.80 27.31 4.78
C ASN A 162 16.02 26.40 4.69
N LEU A 163 15.93 25.18 5.22
CA LEU A 163 16.99 24.18 5.23
C LEU A 163 16.86 23.13 4.12
N ASP A 164 15.92 23.28 3.19
CA ASP A 164 15.64 22.30 2.14
C ASP A 164 16.84 21.93 1.26
N LYS A 165 17.81 22.82 1.14
CA LYS A 165 19.04 22.61 0.35
C LYS A 165 20.22 22.10 1.18
N LEU A 166 20.05 21.96 2.49
CA LEU A 166 21.13 21.50 3.37
C LEU A 166 21.36 20.00 3.12
N GLN A 167 22.60 19.63 2.82
CA GLN A 167 23.02 18.25 2.70
C GLN A 167 23.49 17.73 4.05
N ILE A 168 22.91 16.64 4.49
CA ILE A 168 23.29 15.94 5.73
C ILE A 168 23.71 14.51 5.42
N SER A 169 24.70 14.00 6.13
CA SER A 169 25.13 12.61 6.04
C SER A 169 24.34 11.76 7.05
N VAL A 170 23.64 10.76 6.57
CA VAL A 170 22.83 9.84 7.40
C VAL A 170 23.31 8.42 7.18
N GLU A 171 23.51 7.68 8.27
CA GLU A 171 23.74 6.25 8.19
C GLU A 171 22.40 5.54 7.90
N ALA A 172 22.25 4.99 6.69
CA ALA A 172 21.12 4.16 6.34
C ALA A 172 21.51 2.68 6.45
N VAL A 173 20.65 1.90 7.07
CA VAL A 173 20.76 0.44 7.06
C VAL A 173 19.96 -0.05 5.87
N ASP A 174 20.65 -0.59 4.85
CA ASP A 174 19.98 -1.26 3.74
C ASP A 174 19.33 -2.55 4.28
N GLU A 175 18.02 -2.62 4.26
CA GLU A 175 17.33 -3.90 4.44
C GLU A 175 17.70 -4.80 3.25
N PRO A 176 18.15 -6.05 3.49
CA PRO A 176 18.47 -6.97 2.41
C PRO A 176 17.20 -7.17 1.57
N LYS A 177 17.27 -6.80 0.30
CA LYS A 177 16.21 -7.16 -0.67
C LYS A 177 16.14 -8.68 -0.70
N ASN A 178 14.99 -9.24 -0.36
CA ASN A 178 14.72 -10.65 -0.49
C ASN A 178 14.91 -11.05 -1.97
N MET A 179 16.09 -11.57 -2.31
CA MET A 179 16.32 -12.21 -3.60
C MET A 179 15.70 -13.59 -3.52
N GLN A 180 14.53 -13.73 -4.08
CA GLN A 180 13.94 -15.03 -4.38
C GLN A 180 14.59 -15.54 -5.67
N ILE A 181 15.37 -16.60 -5.57
CA ILE A 181 15.87 -17.33 -6.74
C ILE A 181 14.99 -18.56 -6.89
N ASP A 182 14.27 -18.61 -7.99
CA ASP A 182 13.48 -19.77 -8.40
C ASP A 182 14.44 -20.87 -8.85
N VAL A 183 14.67 -21.87 -8.02
CA VAL A 183 15.51 -23.03 -8.31
C VAL A 183 14.62 -24.16 -8.86
N GLY A 184 13.91 -23.88 -9.91
CA GLY A 184 13.37 -24.85 -10.88
C GLY A 184 12.83 -26.22 -10.39
N GLN A 185 12.28 -26.35 -9.18
CA GLN A 185 11.57 -27.54 -8.68
C GLN A 185 10.53 -27.23 -7.60
N GLY A 186 9.96 -26.02 -7.61
CA GLY A 186 8.90 -25.68 -6.65
C GLY A 186 9.38 -25.42 -5.21
N GLN A 187 10.68 -25.35 -4.96
CA GLN A 187 11.25 -24.93 -3.68
C GLN A 187 11.82 -23.51 -3.81
N GLU A 188 11.12 -22.55 -3.26
CA GLU A 188 11.61 -21.18 -3.09
C GLU A 188 12.60 -21.15 -1.92
N ILE A 189 13.89 -21.11 -2.21
CA ILE A 189 14.90 -20.87 -1.18
C ILE A 189 15.11 -19.38 -1.04
N ASN A 190 14.69 -18.83 0.09
CA ASN A 190 14.90 -17.43 0.44
C ASN A 190 16.35 -17.23 0.90
N ILE A 191 17.25 -17.00 -0.06
CA ILE A 191 18.69 -16.81 0.20
C ILE A 191 18.93 -15.53 1.01
N GLY A 192 18.04 -14.55 0.93
CA GLY A 192 18.11 -13.33 1.74
C GLY A 192 18.04 -13.59 3.25
N SER A 193 17.31 -14.62 3.69
CA SER A 193 17.23 -15.00 5.11
C SER A 193 18.48 -15.73 5.61
N ILE A 194 19.19 -16.42 4.73
CA ILE A 194 20.41 -17.19 5.08
C ILE A 194 21.65 -16.30 5.10
N PHE A 195 21.76 -15.35 4.15
CA PHE A 195 22.92 -14.46 4.03
C PHE A 195 22.69 -13.03 4.55
N GLY A 196 21.44 -12.58 4.67
CA GLY A 196 21.09 -11.21 5.11
C GLY A 196 21.47 -10.90 6.55
N ASN A 197 21.56 -11.91 7.41
CA ASN A 197 21.95 -11.73 8.81
C ASN A 197 23.47 -11.57 9.02
N PHE A 198 24.29 -11.78 8.00
CA PHE A 198 25.75 -11.79 8.16
C PHE A 198 26.44 -10.44 7.92
N MET A 199 25.81 -9.47 7.26
CA MET A 199 26.40 -8.12 7.07
C MET A 199 25.34 -7.04 6.88
N PRO A 200 24.98 -6.29 7.92
CA PRO A 200 24.31 -4.99 7.72
C PRO A 200 25.32 -4.03 7.07
N LYS A 201 25.20 -3.81 5.76
CA LYS A 201 25.99 -2.77 5.08
C LYS A 201 25.45 -1.41 5.50
N LYS A 202 26.15 -0.73 6.41
CA LYS A 202 25.94 0.69 6.66
C LYS A 202 26.40 1.45 5.42
N LYS A 203 25.50 2.17 4.77
CA LYS A 203 25.83 3.12 3.72
C LYS A 203 25.63 4.53 4.25
N ASN A 204 26.64 5.36 4.08
CA ASN A 204 26.49 6.79 4.30
C ASN A 204 25.73 7.36 3.09
N CYS A 205 24.50 7.79 3.31
CA CYS A 205 23.69 8.46 2.30
C CYS A 205 23.71 9.97 2.57
N LEU A 206 23.97 10.74 1.51
CA LEU A 206 23.74 12.19 1.52
C LEU A 206 22.25 12.41 1.24
N LEU A 207 21.55 12.98 2.19
CA LEU A 207 20.14 13.33 2.07
C LEU A 207 19.97 14.85 2.08
N TYR A 208 19.03 15.33 1.29
CA TYR A 208 18.52 16.70 1.43
C TYR A 208 17.45 16.71 2.53
N THR A 209 17.33 17.82 3.24
CA THR A 209 16.36 17.97 4.33
C THR A 209 14.92 18.14 3.84
N SER A 210 14.70 18.26 2.52
CA SER A 210 13.37 18.26 1.90
C SER A 210 13.01 16.90 1.28
N PRO A 211 11.73 16.51 1.27
CA PRO A 211 11.29 15.34 0.55
C PRO A 211 11.56 15.49 -0.96
N SER A 212 11.99 14.42 -1.60
CA SER A 212 12.23 14.39 -3.04
C SER A 212 10.95 14.76 -3.81
N PRO A 213 11.07 15.44 -4.98
CA PRO A 213 9.92 15.69 -5.85
C PRO A 213 9.13 14.43 -6.23
N ARG A 214 9.77 13.25 -6.16
CA ARG A 214 9.12 11.95 -6.40
C ARG A 214 8.23 11.49 -5.27
N ASP A 215 8.40 12.03 -4.07
CA ASP A 215 7.61 11.68 -2.90
C ASP A 215 6.36 12.57 -2.74
N ARG A 216 6.20 13.57 -3.63
CA ARG A 216 5.06 14.51 -3.65
C ARG A 216 3.95 14.12 -4.63
N SER A 217 4.08 13.00 -5.36
CA SER A 217 3.10 12.53 -6.35
C SER A 217 2.23 11.39 -5.84
#